data_3bd29d7c91063d2ed3e87a86cb6bd630
#
_entry.id   3bd29d7c91063d2ed3e87a86cb6bd630
#
_cell.length_a   1.000
_cell.length_b   1.000
_cell.length_c   1.000
_cell.angle_alpha   90.00
_cell.angle_beta   90.00
_cell.angle_gamma   90.00
#
_symmetry.space_group_name_H-M   'P 1'
#
loop_
_entity.id
_entity.type
_entity.pdbx_description
1 polymer ?
#
loop_
_entity_poly.entity_id
_entity_poly.type
_entity_poly.pdbx_seq_one_letter_code
_entity_poly.pdbx_strand_id
1 'polypeptide(L)'
;MSLRVTGEISNMVRASSGHWYFTLKDERAQVRCAMFRGRNAQVRFRPQEGSQVLCTAKVSLYEGRGDFQLIVDAMQEDGQGQLQHAFDQL
;
A
#
# COMPACT_ATOMS: atom_id res chain seq x y z
N MET A 1 11.43 -3.37 -11.72
CA MET A 1 10.16 -4.05 -12.04
C MET A 1 9.10 -3.70 -11.03
N SER A 2 7.93 -3.36 -11.48
CA SER A 2 6.82 -2.98 -10.61
C SER A 2 5.83 -4.10 -10.45
N LEU A 3 5.26 -4.15 -9.26
CA LEU A 3 4.21 -5.11 -8.94
C LEU A 3 2.96 -4.34 -8.58
N ARG A 4 1.82 -4.99 -8.78
CA ARG A 4 0.55 -4.45 -8.29
C ARG A 4 0.06 -5.41 -7.22
N VAL A 5 -0.18 -4.87 -6.04
CA VAL A 5 -0.50 -5.67 -4.88
C VAL A 5 -1.72 -5.08 -4.20
N THR A 6 -2.69 -5.93 -3.89
CA THR A 6 -3.84 -5.48 -3.12
C THR A 6 -3.74 -6.04 -1.72
N GLY A 7 -4.34 -5.34 -0.79
CA GLY A 7 -4.39 -5.83 0.57
C GLY A 7 -4.97 -4.80 1.50
N GLU A 8 -4.96 -5.17 2.76
CA GLU A 8 -5.49 -4.33 3.82
C GLU A 8 -4.34 -3.68 4.57
N ILE A 9 -4.46 -2.39 4.84
CA ILE A 9 -3.44 -1.67 5.57
C ILE A 9 -3.54 -1.99 7.06
N SER A 10 -2.38 -2.22 7.65
CA SER A 10 -2.25 -2.49 9.06
C SER A 10 -0.99 -1.80 9.56
N ASN A 11 -0.96 -1.43 10.84
CA ASN A 11 0.21 -0.81 11.46
C ASN A 11 0.67 0.45 10.74
N MET A 12 -0.27 1.29 10.40
CA MET A 12 0.03 2.51 9.65
C MET A 12 0.75 3.53 10.53
N VAL A 13 1.90 4.00 10.07
CA VAL A 13 2.67 5.03 10.75
C VAL A 13 2.98 6.13 9.75
N ARG A 14 2.61 7.34 10.10
CA ARG A 14 2.97 8.52 9.32
C ARG A 14 4.07 9.23 10.07
N ALA A 15 5.28 9.03 9.60
CA ALA A 15 6.45 9.58 10.29
C ALA A 15 6.50 11.09 10.15
N SER A 16 7.20 11.73 11.08
CA SER A 16 7.33 13.18 11.04
C SER A 16 8.07 13.65 9.79
N SER A 17 8.87 12.78 9.20
CA SER A 17 9.54 13.09 7.94
C SER A 17 8.59 13.18 6.76
N GLY A 18 7.37 12.70 6.94
CA GLY A 18 6.38 12.65 5.87
C GLY A 18 6.32 11.30 5.18
N HIS A 19 7.20 10.40 5.50
CA HIS A 19 7.16 9.05 4.94
C HIS A 19 6.10 8.22 5.64
N TRP A 20 5.50 7.30 4.90
CA TRP A 20 4.52 6.38 5.47
C TRP A 20 5.11 4.99 5.53
N TYR A 21 4.84 4.30 6.62
CA TYR A 21 5.24 2.90 6.80
C TYR A 21 4.03 2.12 7.25
N PHE A 22 3.82 0.97 6.64
CA PHE A 22 2.65 0.17 6.97
C PHE A 22 2.89 -1.27 6.56
N THR A 23 1.99 -2.13 6.98
CA THR A 23 1.98 -3.52 6.55
C THR A 23 0.77 -3.69 5.64
N LEU A 24 0.97 -4.40 4.55
CA LEU A 24 -0.10 -4.76 3.65
C LEU A 24 -0.35 -6.23 3.84
N LYS A 25 -1.59 -6.60 4.12
CA LYS A 25 -1.87 -7.99 4.44
C LYS A 25 -3.12 -8.49 3.75
N ASP A 26 -3.16 -9.79 3.53
CA ASP A 26 -4.35 -10.47 3.07
C ASP A 26 -4.51 -11.73 3.91
N GLU A 27 -5.33 -12.66 3.45
CA GLU A 27 -5.63 -13.84 4.23
C GLU A 27 -4.43 -14.74 4.47
N ARG A 28 -3.42 -14.64 3.63
CA ARG A 28 -2.33 -15.61 3.66
C ARG A 28 -1.00 -15.03 4.07
N ALA A 29 -0.81 -13.76 3.86
CA ALA A 29 0.52 -13.20 3.98
C ALA A 29 0.46 -11.74 4.33
N GLN A 30 1.60 -11.23 4.73
CA GLN A 30 1.73 -9.80 4.98
C GLN A 30 3.13 -9.38 4.59
N VAL A 31 3.27 -8.12 4.21
CA VAL A 31 4.54 -7.58 3.80
C VAL A 31 4.65 -6.14 4.27
N ARG A 32 5.84 -5.77 4.66
CA ARG A 32 6.12 -4.41 5.08
C ARG A 32 6.24 -3.50 3.88
N CYS A 33 5.72 -2.30 4.03
CA CYS A 33 5.72 -1.33 2.95
C CYS A 33 6.23 0.01 3.43
N ALA A 34 6.89 0.72 2.55
CA ALA A 34 7.27 2.11 2.77
C ALA A 34 6.82 2.92 1.57
N MET A 35 6.26 4.09 1.83
CA MET A 35 5.86 5.00 0.76
C MET A 35 6.40 6.36 1.10
N PHE A 36 7.33 6.84 0.29
CA PHE A 36 8.07 8.03 0.62
C PHE A 36 7.28 9.28 0.32
N ARG A 37 7.67 10.35 0.96
CA ARG A 37 6.92 11.59 0.95
C ARG A 37 6.51 12.09 -0.42
N GLY A 38 7.42 12.05 -1.36
CA GLY A 38 7.11 12.54 -2.69
C GLY A 38 6.02 11.74 -3.39
N ARG A 39 5.93 10.47 -3.05
CA ARG A 39 4.92 9.60 -3.65
C ARG A 39 3.60 9.69 -2.93
N ASN A 40 3.63 9.68 -1.60
CA ASN A 40 2.37 9.66 -0.87
C ASN A 40 1.62 10.98 -0.96
N ALA A 41 2.28 12.04 -1.36
CA ALA A 41 1.62 13.31 -1.58
C ALA A 41 0.60 13.25 -2.71
N GLN A 42 0.70 12.25 -3.57
CA GLN A 42 -0.21 12.10 -4.70
C GLN A 42 -1.40 11.22 -4.40
N VAL A 43 -1.45 10.63 -3.22
CA VAL A 43 -2.56 9.77 -2.85
C VAL A 43 -3.78 10.64 -2.58
N ARG A 44 -4.91 10.25 -3.16
CA ARG A 44 -6.09 11.08 -3.15
C ARG A 44 -7.08 10.79 -2.06
N PHE A 45 -6.78 9.86 -1.19
CA PHE A 45 -7.65 9.53 -0.09
C PHE A 45 -6.77 9.38 1.14
N ARG A 46 -7.38 9.20 2.29
CA ARG A 46 -6.63 9.06 3.53
C ARG A 46 -6.61 7.60 3.95
N PRO A 47 -5.54 6.88 3.63
CA PRO A 47 -5.46 5.48 4.03
C PRO A 47 -5.36 5.36 5.54
N GLN A 48 -6.04 4.38 6.06
CA GLN A 48 -6.09 4.14 7.50
C GLN A 48 -5.99 2.67 7.78
N GLU A 49 -5.89 2.37 9.06
CA GLU A 49 -5.96 1.00 9.50
C GLU A 49 -7.21 0.35 8.94
N GLY A 50 -7.06 -0.77 8.28
CA GLY A 50 -8.18 -1.49 7.71
C GLY A 50 -8.57 -1.09 6.29
N SER A 51 -7.96 -0.07 5.73
CA SER A 51 -8.26 0.33 4.36
C SER A 51 -7.85 -0.74 3.37
N GLN A 52 -8.71 -1.01 2.40
CA GLN A 52 -8.37 -1.92 1.30
C GLN A 52 -7.79 -1.08 0.17
N VAL A 53 -6.59 -1.44 -0.25
CA VAL A 53 -5.88 -0.62 -1.22
C VAL A 53 -5.24 -1.46 -2.30
N LEU A 54 -4.98 -0.81 -3.42
CA LEU A 54 -4.20 -1.36 -4.51
C LEU A 54 -2.93 -0.53 -4.61
N CYS A 55 -1.80 -1.17 -4.48
CA CYS A 55 -0.51 -0.49 -4.50
C CYS A 55 0.31 -0.92 -5.70
N THR A 56 1.01 0.03 -6.29
CA THR A 56 2.05 -0.26 -7.26
C THR A 56 3.37 -0.10 -6.55
N ALA A 57 4.20 -1.12 -6.60
CA ALA A 57 5.38 -1.14 -5.74
C ALA A 57 6.52 -1.92 -6.36
N LYS A 58 7.67 -1.77 -5.77
CA LYS A 58 8.87 -2.53 -6.12
C LYS A 58 9.32 -3.29 -4.90
N VAL A 59 9.86 -4.48 -5.13
CA VAL A 59 10.43 -5.29 -4.05
C VAL A 59 11.81 -4.79 -3.74
N SER A 60 12.11 -4.68 -2.46
CA SER A 60 13.42 -4.27 -2.00
C SER A 60 13.82 -5.14 -0.83
N LEU A 61 15.12 -5.33 -0.66
CA LEU A 61 15.63 -5.99 0.51
C LEU A 61 15.99 -4.95 1.55
N TYR A 62 15.59 -5.23 2.75
CA TYR A 62 15.94 -4.36 3.86
C TYR A 62 17.31 -4.78 4.34
N GLU A 63 18.31 -4.00 4.02
CA GLU A 63 19.68 -4.35 4.35
C GLU A 63 19.83 -4.51 5.84
N GLY A 64 20.69 -5.39 6.22
CA GLY A 64 20.95 -5.63 7.61
C GLY A 64 20.04 -6.67 8.22
N ARG A 65 18.87 -6.88 7.63
CA ARG A 65 17.95 -7.88 8.14
C ARG A 65 17.67 -9.00 7.17
N GLY A 66 17.89 -8.73 5.88
CA GLY A 66 17.60 -9.72 4.88
C GLY A 66 16.11 -9.90 4.60
N ASP A 67 15.29 -9.00 5.12
CA ASP A 67 13.84 -9.06 4.91
C ASP A 67 13.46 -8.33 3.66
N PHE A 68 12.37 -8.78 3.04
CA PHE A 68 11.80 -8.05 1.93
C PHE A 68 10.93 -6.91 2.44
N GLN A 69 10.87 -5.86 1.65
CA GLN A 69 9.86 -4.84 1.84
C GLN A 69 9.45 -4.31 0.48
N LEU A 70 8.30 -3.70 0.43
CA LEU A 70 7.82 -3.07 -0.78
C LEU A 70 8.03 -1.57 -0.67
N ILE A 71 8.54 -0.99 -1.75
CA ILE A 71 8.62 0.47 -1.87
C ILE A 71 7.45 0.86 -2.76
N VAL A 72 6.47 1.51 -2.17
CA VAL A 72 5.21 1.79 -2.85
C VAL A 72 5.32 3.10 -3.61
N ASP A 73 5.00 3.04 -4.90
CA ASP A 73 5.07 4.22 -5.75
C ASP A 73 3.71 4.89 -5.92
N ALA A 74 2.64 4.12 -5.82
CA ALA A 74 1.29 4.64 -6.01
C ALA A 74 0.32 3.81 -5.22
N MET A 75 -0.76 4.42 -4.78
CA MET A 75 -1.77 3.76 -3.99
C MET A 75 -3.12 4.31 -4.36
N GLN A 76 -4.09 3.44 -4.48
CA GLN A 76 -5.45 3.87 -4.69
C GLN A 76 -6.39 2.97 -3.90
N GLU A 77 -7.57 3.45 -3.64
CA GLU A 77 -8.54 2.64 -2.93
C GLU A 77 -8.92 1.45 -3.78
N ASP A 78 -9.03 0.31 -3.12
CA ASP A 78 -9.49 -0.88 -3.80
C ASP A 78 -10.98 -0.97 -3.59
N GLY A 79 -11.73 -0.60 -4.60
CA GLY A 79 -13.19 -0.55 -4.51
C GLY A 79 -13.84 -1.86 -4.84
N GLN A 80 -13.08 -2.92 -4.86
CA GLN A 80 -13.58 -4.19 -5.26
C GLN A 80 -14.84 -4.60 -4.51
N GLY A 81 -14.87 -4.31 -3.24
CA GLY A 81 -16.03 -4.68 -2.46
C GLY A 81 -17.25 -3.89 -2.82
N GLN A 82 -17.07 -2.83 -3.50
CA GLN A 82 -18.14 -2.00 -3.89
C GLN A 82 -18.57 -2.21 -5.27
N LEU A 83 -18.06 -2.90 -5.90
CA LEU A 83 -18.18 -3.03 -7.19
C LEU A 83 -19.04 -3.49 -7.82
N GLN A 84 -19.09 -3.57 -7.54
CA GLN A 84 -19.78 -3.92 -8.13
C GLN A 84 -20.17 -3.00 -8.87
N HIS A 85 -19.93 -2.16 -8.83
CA HIS A 85 -20.31 -1.28 -9.60
C HIS A 85 -19.46 -0.90 -10.56
N ALA A 86 -18.68 -0.99 -10.35
CA ALA A 86 -17.98 -0.63 -11.29
C ALA A 86 -18.29 -1.23 -12.53
N PHE A 87 -18.67 -1.65 -12.51
CA PHE A 87 -18.97 -2.04 -13.54
C PHE A 87 -19.82 -1.54 -14.14
N ASP A 88 -20.17 -1.32 -13.63
CA ASP A 88 -20.99 -0.87 -13.98
C ASP A 88 -20.89 0.23 -14.54
N GLN A 89 -20.39 0.64 -14.30
CA GLN A 89 -20.32 1.43 -14.83
C GLN A 89 -20.11 1.64 -15.74
N LEU A 90 -20.13 1.41 -15.80
CA LEU A 90 -20.05 1.55 -16.72
C LEU A 90 -20.27 1.59 -17.24
#